data_44481fc2e2cfcdc7f1a3594979a976fc
#
_entry.id   44481fc2e2cfcdc7f1a3594979a976fc
#
_cell.length_a   1.000
_cell.length_b   1.000
_cell.length_c   1.000
_cell.angle_alpha   90.00
_cell.angle_beta   90.00
_cell.angle_gamma   90.00
#
_symmetry.space_group_name_H-M   'P 1'
#
loop_
_entity.id
_entity.type
_entity.pdbx_description
1 polymer ?
#
loop_
_entity_poly.entity_id
_entity_poly.type
_entity_poly.pdbx_seq_one_letter_code
_entity_poly.pdbx_strand_id
1 'polypeptide(L)'
;MSEFSITSTDFKEGEEIPKKFGYKFENKQPNIEVNNIPENASSIALIMDDPDAMAAVGKIWVHWLVFGSNESKKFPNGNLRREGKTDFGELGYGGPAPPNGRHTYIFKGYCLDIKLDLQQGYSKQELEDAMKGHILVETKLTGTFTP
;
A
#
# COMPACT_ATOMS: atom_id res chain seq x y z
N MET A 1 -24.08 -0.27 -8.81
CA MET A 1 -23.19 -1.01 -7.92
C MET A 1 -21.89 -0.28 -7.74
N SER A 2 -21.45 -0.22 -6.49
CA SER A 2 -20.17 0.45 -6.20
C SER A 2 -19.01 -0.51 -6.47
N GLU A 3 -17.95 0.02 -7.00
CA GLU A 3 -16.74 -0.74 -7.31
C GLU A 3 -15.81 -0.80 -6.10
N PHE A 4 -15.00 -1.84 -6.03
CA PHE A 4 -13.92 -1.95 -5.06
C PHE A 4 -13.02 -0.74 -5.18
N SER A 5 -12.76 -0.08 -4.05
CA SER A 5 -11.88 1.10 -4.02
C SER A 5 -11.16 1.18 -2.69
N ILE A 6 -10.06 1.93 -2.68
CA ILE A 6 -9.38 2.32 -1.45
C ILE A 6 -9.40 3.84 -1.37
N THR A 7 -9.64 4.34 -0.16
CA THR A 7 -9.69 5.77 0.13
C THR A 7 -9.00 6.05 1.44
N SER A 8 -8.74 7.32 1.73
CA SER A 8 -8.16 7.71 3.01
C SER A 8 -8.98 8.85 3.62
N THR A 9 -9.08 8.84 4.95
CA THR A 9 -9.63 9.98 5.68
C THR A 9 -8.60 11.07 5.88
N ASP A 10 -7.33 10.79 5.55
CA ASP A 10 -6.21 11.71 5.80
C ASP A 10 -5.86 12.55 4.57
N PHE A 11 -6.20 12.08 3.37
CA PHE A 11 -6.01 12.83 2.13
C PHE A 11 -6.91 12.25 1.04
N LYS A 12 -7.23 13.06 0.04
CA LYS A 12 -8.05 12.63 -1.09
C LYS A 12 -7.18 12.30 -2.30
N GLU A 13 -7.76 11.57 -3.24
CA GLU A 13 -7.09 11.20 -4.49
C GLU A 13 -6.39 12.42 -5.12
N GLY A 14 -5.10 12.30 -5.36
CA GLY A 14 -4.29 13.32 -6.01
C GLY A 14 -3.83 14.46 -5.10
N GLU A 15 -4.27 14.48 -3.85
CA GLU A 15 -3.88 15.55 -2.92
C GLU A 15 -2.54 15.29 -2.26
N GLU A 16 -1.98 16.34 -1.66
CA GLU A 16 -0.74 16.24 -0.90
C GLU A 16 -0.97 15.42 0.37
N ILE A 17 -0.11 14.43 0.59
CA ILE A 17 -0.13 13.62 1.81
C ILE A 17 0.43 14.49 2.94
N PRO A 18 -0.29 14.63 4.07
CA PRO A 18 0.19 15.45 5.19
C PRO A 18 1.58 15.05 5.69
N LYS A 19 2.34 16.04 6.12
CA LYS A 19 3.75 15.86 6.49
C LYS A 19 3.98 14.81 7.57
N LYS A 20 3.06 14.66 8.52
CA LYS A 20 3.21 13.68 9.61
C LYS A 20 3.34 12.25 9.13
N PHE A 21 2.90 11.94 7.91
CA PHE A 21 2.99 10.60 7.35
C PHE A 21 4.33 10.36 6.64
N GLY A 22 5.16 11.41 6.50
CA GLY A 22 6.46 11.30 5.87
C GLY A 22 7.50 10.59 6.72
N TYR A 23 8.41 9.87 6.07
CA TYR A 23 9.43 9.06 6.74
C TYR A 23 10.33 9.87 7.68
N LYS A 24 10.70 11.08 7.26
CA LYS A 24 11.58 11.97 8.04
C LYS A 24 10.82 12.82 9.05
N PHE A 25 9.51 12.67 9.12
CA PHE A 25 8.65 13.35 10.09
C PHE A 25 8.21 12.32 11.13
N GLU A 26 6.94 12.25 11.44
CA GLU A 26 6.46 11.27 12.41
C GLU A 26 6.42 9.86 11.86
N ASN A 27 6.44 9.73 10.53
CA ASN A 27 6.34 8.44 9.84
C ASN A 27 5.10 7.68 10.29
N LYS A 28 4.03 8.41 10.54
CA LYS A 28 2.76 7.83 10.98
C LYS A 28 2.07 7.18 9.79
N GLN A 29 1.49 6.02 10.00
CA GLN A 29 0.78 5.29 8.96
C GLN A 29 -0.57 5.97 8.69
N PRO A 30 -0.87 6.35 7.44
CA PRO A 30 -2.17 6.94 7.12
C PRO A 30 -3.27 5.89 7.20
N ASN A 31 -4.49 6.35 7.43
CA ASN A 31 -5.65 5.48 7.43
C ASN A 31 -6.05 5.20 5.98
N ILE A 32 -6.07 3.93 5.61
CA ILE A 32 -6.52 3.50 4.26
C ILE A 32 -7.76 2.64 4.46
N GLU A 33 -8.88 3.09 3.89
CA GLU A 33 -10.13 2.36 3.97
C GLU A 33 -10.37 1.55 2.72
N VAL A 34 -10.92 0.35 2.89
CA VAL A 34 -11.18 -0.60 1.80
C VAL A 34 -12.69 -0.68 1.64
N ASN A 35 -13.17 -0.34 0.45
CA ASN A 35 -14.60 -0.21 0.16
C ASN A 35 -15.06 -1.24 -0.86
N ASN A 36 -16.27 -1.76 -0.65
CA ASN A 36 -16.96 -2.62 -1.62
C ASN A 36 -16.17 -3.88 -1.98
N ILE A 37 -15.74 -4.61 -0.94
CA ILE A 37 -15.02 -5.88 -1.11
C ILE A 37 -15.96 -6.90 -1.75
N PRO A 38 -15.57 -7.54 -2.88
CA PRO A 38 -16.39 -8.58 -3.51
C PRO A 38 -16.61 -9.76 -2.56
N GLU A 39 -17.78 -10.40 -2.65
CA GLU A 39 -18.11 -11.55 -1.81
C GLU A 39 -17.17 -12.72 -2.00
N ASN A 40 -16.65 -12.90 -3.20
CA ASN A 40 -15.75 -14.00 -3.51
C ASN A 40 -14.29 -13.73 -3.19
N ALA A 41 -13.99 -12.58 -2.58
CA ALA A 41 -12.63 -12.27 -2.16
C ALA A 41 -12.26 -13.09 -0.91
N SER A 42 -11.05 -13.62 -0.90
CA SER A 42 -10.52 -14.38 0.25
C SER A 42 -9.48 -13.58 1.02
N SER A 43 -8.81 -12.63 0.37
CA SER A 43 -7.84 -11.75 1.04
C SER A 43 -7.72 -10.42 0.30
N ILE A 44 -7.13 -9.45 1.01
CA ILE A 44 -6.91 -8.10 0.49
C ILE A 44 -5.43 -7.78 0.65
N ALA A 45 -4.80 -7.24 -0.39
CA ALA A 45 -3.41 -6.83 -0.33
C ALA A 45 -3.26 -5.36 -0.71
N LEU A 46 -2.24 -4.71 -0.16
CA LEU A 46 -1.95 -3.31 -0.43
C LEU A 46 -0.45 -3.15 -0.69
N ILE A 47 -0.12 -2.45 -1.77
CA ILE A 47 1.26 -2.08 -2.11
C ILE A 47 1.30 -0.56 -2.27
N MET A 48 2.18 0.10 -1.50
CA MET A 48 2.45 1.52 -1.67
C MET A 48 3.86 1.68 -2.22
N ASP A 49 4.00 2.33 -3.37
CA ASP A 49 5.32 2.56 -3.95
C ASP A 49 5.44 3.96 -4.57
N ASP A 50 6.68 4.31 -4.91
CA ASP A 50 7.04 5.61 -5.48
C ASP A 50 7.77 5.38 -6.81
N PRO A 51 7.05 5.46 -7.94
CA PRO A 51 7.68 5.30 -9.25
C PRO A 51 8.59 6.48 -9.63
N ASP A 52 8.40 7.65 -9.03
CA ASP A 52 9.26 8.81 -9.28
C ASP A 52 10.66 8.63 -8.70
N ALA A 53 10.83 7.67 -7.80
CA ALA A 53 12.15 7.34 -7.28
C ALA A 53 13.08 6.76 -8.35
N MET A 54 12.53 6.29 -9.48
CA MET A 54 13.33 5.76 -10.58
C MET A 54 14.35 6.80 -11.07
N ALA A 55 13.96 8.06 -11.19
CA ALA A 55 14.86 9.12 -11.63
C ALA A 55 15.91 9.48 -10.56
N ALA A 56 15.56 9.33 -9.29
CA ALA A 56 16.45 9.72 -8.19
C ALA A 56 17.43 8.63 -7.78
N VAL A 57 16.95 7.37 -7.70
CA VAL A 57 17.74 6.26 -7.14
C VAL A 57 17.75 5.01 -8.04
N GLY A 58 17.20 5.08 -9.23
CA GLY A 58 17.27 4.01 -10.23
C GLY A 58 16.30 2.86 -10.01
N LYS A 59 15.32 2.99 -9.14
CA LYS A 59 14.31 1.96 -8.93
C LYS A 59 13.02 2.56 -8.38
N ILE A 60 11.93 1.82 -8.55
CA ILE A 60 10.66 2.13 -7.88
C ILE A 60 10.86 1.79 -6.41
N TRP A 61 10.61 2.76 -5.52
CA TRP A 61 10.84 2.56 -4.08
C TRP A 61 9.60 2.00 -3.40
N VAL A 62 9.78 0.88 -2.69
CA VAL A 62 8.70 0.21 -1.97
C VAL A 62 8.55 0.83 -0.59
N HIS A 63 7.36 1.38 -0.31
CA HIS A 63 7.07 2.06 0.95
C HIS A 63 6.23 1.24 1.92
N TRP A 64 5.40 0.33 1.41
CA TRP A 64 4.51 -0.44 2.29
C TRP A 64 3.96 -1.65 1.55
N LEU A 65 4.07 -2.80 2.21
CA LEU A 65 3.51 -4.06 1.73
C LEU A 65 2.71 -4.65 2.89
N VAL A 66 1.43 -4.90 2.68
CA VAL A 66 0.59 -5.48 3.71
C VAL A 66 -0.53 -6.30 3.08
N PHE A 67 -0.93 -7.38 3.74
CA PHE A 67 -2.14 -8.11 3.36
C PHE A 67 -2.89 -8.57 4.59
N GLY A 68 -4.17 -8.82 4.43
CA GLY A 68 -5.03 -9.29 5.48
C GLY A 68 -6.17 -10.13 4.92
N SER A 69 -7.07 -10.55 5.79
CA SER A 69 -8.24 -11.33 5.40
C SER A 69 -9.23 -10.50 4.58
N ASN A 70 -10.25 -11.16 4.06
CA ASN A 70 -11.33 -10.48 3.31
C ASN A 70 -12.21 -9.59 4.20
N GLU A 71 -11.96 -9.60 5.51
CA GLU A 71 -12.64 -8.71 6.45
C GLU A 71 -11.84 -7.44 6.73
N SER A 72 -10.71 -7.25 6.07
CA SER A 72 -9.84 -6.08 6.23
C SER A 72 -10.48 -4.86 5.59
N LYS A 73 -11.23 -4.09 6.37
CA LYS A 73 -11.96 -2.91 5.88
C LYS A 73 -11.14 -1.64 5.94
N LYS A 74 -10.00 -1.68 6.60
CA LYS A 74 -9.05 -0.57 6.62
C LYS A 74 -7.67 -1.02 7.05
N PHE A 75 -6.66 -0.28 6.61
CA PHE A 75 -5.27 -0.43 7.05
C PHE A 75 -4.84 0.90 7.70
N PRO A 76 -4.20 0.91 8.86
CA PRO A 76 -3.79 -0.22 9.68
C PRO A 76 -4.96 -0.81 10.44
N ASN A 77 -5.12 -2.11 10.39
CA ASN A 77 -6.15 -2.74 11.18
C ASN A 77 -5.93 -4.24 11.27
N GLY A 78 -6.31 -4.75 12.42
CA GLY A 78 -6.54 -6.15 12.60
C GLY A 78 -5.32 -6.96 12.95
N ASN A 79 -5.65 -8.04 13.61
CA ASN A 79 -4.67 -8.99 14.14
C ASN A 79 -4.19 -9.97 13.07
N LEU A 80 -4.84 -9.97 11.89
CA LEU A 80 -4.58 -10.95 10.85
C LEU A 80 -3.77 -10.40 9.68
N ARG A 81 -3.29 -9.17 9.81
CA ARG A 81 -2.46 -8.57 8.76
C ARG A 81 -1.03 -9.03 8.87
N ARG A 82 -0.36 -9.14 7.74
CA ARG A 82 1.07 -9.41 7.69
C ARG A 82 1.75 -8.39 6.79
N GLU A 83 2.90 -7.90 7.23
CA GLU A 83 3.61 -6.84 6.54
C GLU A 83 4.90 -7.35 5.92
N GLY A 84 5.22 -6.80 4.74
CA GLY A 84 6.45 -7.08 4.04
C GLY A 84 7.55 -6.09 4.37
N LYS A 85 8.68 -6.26 3.73
CA LYS A 85 9.87 -5.45 3.95
C LYS A 85 9.93 -4.33 2.91
N THR A 86 10.10 -3.11 3.37
CA THR A 86 10.24 -1.94 2.50
C THR A 86 11.67 -1.82 1.98
N ASP A 87 11.87 -0.91 1.04
CA ASP A 87 13.22 -0.60 0.55
C ASP A 87 14.05 0.19 1.57
N PHE A 88 13.44 0.63 2.66
CA PHE A 88 14.19 1.14 3.82
C PHE A 88 14.80 -0.01 4.65
N GLY A 89 14.43 -1.24 4.35
CA GLY A 89 14.90 -2.42 5.09
C GLY A 89 14.12 -2.72 6.36
N GLU A 90 12.93 -2.12 6.49
CA GLU A 90 12.09 -2.24 7.69
C GLU A 90 10.74 -2.86 7.35
N LEU A 91 10.11 -3.48 8.34
CA LEU A 91 8.75 -3.99 8.20
C LEU A 91 7.74 -2.87 8.34
N GLY A 92 6.61 -3.01 7.65
CA GLY A 92 5.49 -2.11 7.79
C GLY A 92 5.61 -0.86 6.94
N TYR A 93 4.99 0.21 7.42
CA TYR A 93 4.90 1.45 6.67
C TYR A 93 6.19 2.27 6.76
N GLY A 94 6.74 2.63 5.60
CA GLY A 94 7.78 3.63 5.49
C GLY A 94 7.27 4.79 4.64
N GLY A 95 7.11 5.96 5.22
CA GLY A 95 6.46 7.09 4.57
C GLY A 95 7.24 7.74 3.45
N PRO A 96 6.61 8.69 2.74
CA PRO A 96 7.27 9.46 1.69
C PRO A 96 8.53 10.15 2.17
N ALA A 97 9.57 10.12 1.35
CA ALA A 97 10.85 10.77 1.63
C ALA A 97 11.54 11.18 0.33
N PRO A 98 10.88 12.00 -0.52
CA PRO A 98 11.49 12.38 -1.78
C PRO A 98 12.77 13.21 -1.51
N PRO A 99 13.88 12.88 -2.20
CA PRO A 99 15.15 13.60 -1.93
C PRO A 99 15.10 15.05 -2.42
N ASN A 100 14.37 15.32 -3.49
CA ASN A 100 14.18 16.65 -4.02
C ASN A 100 12.89 16.66 -4.84
N GLY A 101 12.18 17.79 -4.79
CA GLY A 101 10.95 17.96 -5.55
C GLY A 101 9.82 17.03 -5.08
N ARG A 102 8.65 17.25 -5.64
CA ARG A 102 7.45 16.50 -5.29
C ARG A 102 7.38 15.18 -6.03
N HIS A 103 7.12 14.11 -5.29
CA HIS A 103 6.87 12.79 -5.86
C HIS A 103 5.40 12.41 -5.72
N THR A 104 4.93 11.52 -6.60
CA THR A 104 3.60 10.93 -6.53
C THR A 104 3.74 9.51 -5.96
N TYR A 105 2.95 9.21 -4.95
CA TYR A 105 2.94 7.91 -4.28
C TYR A 105 1.67 7.18 -4.67
N ILE A 106 1.78 5.90 -4.99
CA ILE A 106 0.65 5.09 -5.46
C ILE A 106 0.36 4.01 -4.43
N PHE A 107 -0.87 4.01 -3.91
CA PHE A 107 -1.40 2.93 -3.07
C PHE A 107 -2.22 2.03 -3.99
N LYS A 108 -1.82 0.78 -4.12
CA LYS A 108 -2.50 -0.20 -4.97
C LYS A 108 -3.19 -1.22 -4.10
N GLY A 109 -4.50 -1.37 -4.28
CA GLY A 109 -5.29 -2.34 -3.53
C GLY A 109 -5.72 -3.50 -4.42
N TYR A 110 -5.68 -4.71 -3.87
CA TYR A 110 -6.02 -5.93 -4.61
C TYR A 110 -6.95 -6.80 -3.80
N CYS A 111 -8.00 -7.32 -4.45
CA CYS A 111 -8.81 -8.39 -3.88
C CYS A 111 -8.40 -9.69 -4.54
N LEU A 112 -8.15 -10.71 -3.73
CA LEU A 112 -7.62 -11.99 -4.20
C LEU A 112 -8.59 -13.12 -3.91
N ASP A 113 -8.59 -14.14 -4.77
CA ASP A 113 -9.45 -15.31 -4.62
C ASP A 113 -8.80 -16.41 -3.75
N ILE A 114 -7.64 -16.15 -3.20
CA ILE A 114 -6.94 -17.06 -2.29
C ILE A 114 -6.54 -16.34 -1.01
N LYS A 115 -6.28 -17.12 0.04
CA LYS A 115 -5.64 -16.61 1.25
C LYS A 115 -4.14 -16.64 1.03
N LEU A 116 -3.50 -15.50 1.22
CA LEU A 116 -2.05 -15.42 1.11
C LEU A 116 -1.39 -16.08 2.33
N ASP A 117 -0.27 -16.76 2.09
CA ASP A 117 0.47 -17.45 3.14
C ASP A 117 1.96 -17.11 3.05
N LEU A 118 2.26 -15.81 3.18
CA LEU A 118 3.62 -15.31 3.18
C LEU A 118 4.03 -14.98 4.61
N GLN A 119 5.30 -15.23 4.91
CA GLN A 119 5.86 -14.89 6.22
C GLN A 119 6.10 -13.38 6.32
N GLN A 120 6.01 -12.83 7.52
CA GLN A 120 6.38 -11.43 7.76
C GLN A 120 7.76 -11.16 7.16
N GLY A 121 7.92 -9.99 6.53
CA GLY A 121 9.19 -9.63 5.91
C GLY A 121 9.33 -10.05 4.45
N TYR A 122 8.25 -10.51 3.82
CA TYR A 122 8.26 -10.86 2.40
C TYR A 122 8.59 -9.63 1.55
N SER A 123 9.08 -9.88 0.33
CA SER A 123 9.40 -8.83 -0.62
C SER A 123 8.20 -8.50 -1.50
N LYS A 124 8.28 -7.37 -2.21
CA LYS A 124 7.26 -7.01 -3.20
C LYS A 124 7.16 -8.09 -4.28
N GLN A 125 8.31 -8.64 -4.72
CA GLN A 125 8.34 -9.69 -5.75
C GLN A 125 7.62 -10.94 -5.25
N GLU A 126 7.86 -11.33 -4.01
CA GLU A 126 7.19 -12.50 -3.42
C GLU A 126 5.67 -12.28 -3.34
N LEU A 127 5.25 -11.07 -2.98
CA LEU A 127 3.83 -10.73 -2.93
C LEU A 127 3.21 -10.77 -4.33
N GLU A 128 3.87 -10.15 -5.30
CA GLU A 128 3.37 -10.13 -6.68
C GLU A 128 3.28 -11.53 -7.28
N ASP A 129 4.28 -12.38 -7.02
CA ASP A 129 4.27 -13.76 -7.50
C ASP A 129 3.13 -14.55 -6.86
N ALA A 130 2.87 -14.34 -5.58
CA ALA A 130 1.78 -15.01 -4.87
C ALA A 130 0.40 -14.56 -5.36
N MET A 131 0.28 -13.31 -5.78
CA MET A 131 -0.98 -12.76 -6.28
C MET A 131 -1.27 -13.15 -7.73
N LYS A 132 -0.25 -13.49 -8.50
CA LYS A 132 -0.37 -13.74 -9.94
C LYS A 132 -1.39 -14.84 -10.23
N GLY A 133 -2.38 -14.51 -11.07
CA GLY A 133 -3.44 -15.45 -11.42
C GLY A 133 -4.58 -15.51 -10.40
N HIS A 134 -4.51 -14.71 -9.34
CA HIS A 134 -5.50 -14.74 -8.26
C HIS A 134 -6.16 -13.39 -7.99
N ILE A 135 -5.86 -12.39 -8.80
CA ILE A 135 -6.42 -11.04 -8.61
C ILE A 135 -7.82 -10.97 -9.19
N LEU A 136 -8.80 -10.75 -8.33
CA LEU A 136 -10.20 -10.57 -8.76
C LEU A 136 -10.44 -9.16 -9.28
N VAL A 137 -9.90 -8.18 -8.57
CA VAL A 137 -10.07 -6.76 -8.91
C VAL A 137 -8.97 -5.97 -8.23
N GLU A 138 -8.56 -4.86 -8.84
CA GLU A 138 -7.56 -3.95 -8.29
C GLU A 138 -8.01 -2.51 -8.40
N THR A 139 -7.41 -1.65 -7.55
CA THR A 139 -7.72 -0.23 -7.50
C THR A 139 -6.48 0.55 -7.07
N LYS A 140 -6.53 1.86 -7.23
CA LYS A 140 -5.41 2.76 -6.85
C LYS A 140 -5.92 3.97 -6.12
N LEU A 141 -5.08 4.49 -5.23
CA LEU A 141 -5.23 5.79 -4.60
C LEU A 141 -3.87 6.47 -4.70
N THR A 142 -3.83 7.70 -5.21
CA THR A 142 -2.56 8.43 -5.33
C THR A 142 -2.53 9.63 -4.42
N GLY A 143 -1.33 9.99 -4.00
CA GLY A 143 -1.10 11.21 -3.24
C GLY A 143 0.29 11.73 -3.52
N THR A 144 0.50 13.04 -3.38
CA THR A 144 1.81 13.65 -3.61
C THR A 144 2.46 14.00 -2.28
N PHE A 145 3.77 14.18 -2.30
CA PHE A 145 4.51 14.60 -1.11
C PHE A 145 5.73 15.41 -1.53
N THR A 146 5.93 16.53 -0.88
CA THR A 146 7.06 17.44 -1.11
C THR A 146 8.01 17.35 0.08
N PRO A 147 9.34 17.38 -0.15
CA PRO A 147 10.32 17.31 0.95
C PRO A 147 10.12 18.35 2.02
#